data_99cb7c92e8af792ed13757e4bc1ff53b
#
_entry.id   99cb7c92e8af792ed13757e4bc1ff53b
#
_cell.length_a   1.000
_cell.length_b   1.000
_cell.length_c   1.000
_cell.angle_alpha   90.00
_cell.angle_beta   90.00
_cell.angle_gamma   90.00
#
_symmetry.space_group_name_H-M   'P 1'
#
loop_
_entity.id
_entity.type
_entity.pdbx_description
1 polymer ?
#
loop_
_entity_poly.entity_id
_entity_poly.type
_entity_poly.pdbx_seq_one_letter_code
_entity_poly.pdbx_strand_id
1 'polypeptide(L)'
;FKTPKHVVEAAKKALDDGHHGYVMSNGIPECRQAVTRWIKKRYNVDIDFERIIIMPGGKPTMSYAIQCFGEPGAEIIHPTPAFPIYESMINYTGSTSVPYDLTENKDLKFDPDKILSLITDKTRLLVLINPNNPTGSFVEKKDIDVLADGLKKHPHVTILSDEIYSRQIFDGKEMPTFFNYPELRERLIVLEGWSKAYSMTGWRLGWSFWPQHLVEHVNKLLINSVSCVNAAAQFAGIAALDGPDDS
;
A
#
# COMPACT_ATOMS: atom_id res chain seq x y z
N PHE A 1 6.35 -21.41 -2.71
CA PHE A 1 4.95 -21.65 -3.14
C PHE A 1 4.81 -21.26 -4.61
N LYS A 2 3.82 -21.86 -5.31
CA LYS A 2 3.49 -21.54 -6.70
C LYS A 2 2.27 -20.62 -6.74
N THR A 3 2.21 -19.73 -7.73
CA THR A 3 0.98 -18.98 -8.03
C THR A 3 -0.18 -19.98 -8.24
N PRO A 4 -1.38 -19.73 -7.70
CA PRO A 4 -2.54 -20.61 -7.84
C PRO A 4 -2.88 -20.89 -9.31
N LYS A 5 -3.31 -22.12 -9.61
CA LYS A 5 -3.52 -22.57 -10.99
C LYS A 5 -4.55 -21.71 -11.75
N HIS A 6 -5.67 -21.37 -11.09
CA HIS A 6 -6.72 -20.54 -11.71
C HIS A 6 -6.22 -19.16 -12.14
N VAL A 7 -5.27 -18.57 -11.37
CA VAL A 7 -4.63 -17.29 -11.69
C VAL A 7 -3.75 -17.42 -12.93
N VAL A 8 -2.96 -18.50 -13.00
CA VAL A 8 -2.11 -18.77 -14.18
C VAL A 8 -2.96 -19.00 -15.43
N GLU A 9 -4.05 -19.77 -15.34
CA GLU A 9 -4.94 -20.02 -16.46
C GLU A 9 -5.67 -18.75 -16.95
N ALA A 10 -6.03 -17.84 -16.02
CA ALA A 10 -6.61 -16.54 -16.38
C ALA A 10 -5.63 -15.69 -17.21
N ALA A 11 -4.34 -15.68 -16.85
CA ALA A 11 -3.33 -14.98 -17.64
C ALA A 11 -3.16 -15.57 -19.04
N LYS A 12 -3.09 -16.91 -19.16
CA LYS A 12 -3.01 -17.58 -20.45
C LYS A 12 -4.21 -17.22 -21.32
N LYS A 13 -5.42 -17.32 -20.76
CA LYS A 13 -6.64 -16.93 -21.47
C LYS A 13 -6.59 -15.47 -21.93
N ALA A 14 -6.14 -14.55 -21.09
CA ALA A 14 -6.02 -13.14 -21.48
C ALA A 14 -5.06 -12.94 -22.66
N LEU A 15 -3.95 -13.69 -22.72
CA LEU A 15 -3.04 -13.66 -23.86
C LEU A 15 -3.69 -14.26 -25.11
N ASP A 16 -4.40 -15.39 -25.01
CA ASP A 16 -5.14 -16.02 -26.12
C ASP A 16 -6.25 -15.09 -26.65
N ASP A 17 -6.91 -14.34 -25.77
CA ASP A 17 -7.93 -13.34 -26.11
C ASP A 17 -7.35 -12.05 -26.71
N GLY A 18 -6.01 -11.90 -26.79
CA GLY A 18 -5.34 -10.74 -27.39
C GLY A 18 -5.10 -9.56 -26.46
N HIS A 19 -5.20 -9.73 -25.14
CA HIS A 19 -4.91 -8.68 -24.15
C HIS A 19 -3.41 -8.50 -23.91
N HIS A 20 -2.69 -8.05 -24.93
CA HIS A 20 -1.22 -7.84 -24.85
C HIS A 20 -0.75 -6.48 -25.38
N GLY A 21 -1.67 -5.56 -25.67
CA GLY A 21 -1.38 -4.18 -26.02
C GLY A 21 -1.33 -3.26 -24.78
N TYR A 22 -1.12 -1.97 -25.04
CA TYR A 22 -1.25 -0.95 -23.99
C TYR A 22 -2.68 -0.88 -23.45
N VAL A 23 -2.77 -0.67 -22.15
CA VAL A 23 -4.02 -0.44 -21.42
C VAL A 23 -3.96 0.89 -20.69
N MET A 24 -5.01 1.25 -19.95
CA MET A 24 -5.02 2.45 -19.11
C MET A 24 -3.86 2.41 -18.12
N SER A 25 -3.16 3.52 -17.97
CA SER A 25 -1.97 3.63 -17.12
C SER A 25 -2.24 3.30 -15.65
N ASN A 26 -3.38 3.76 -15.12
CA ASN A 26 -3.83 3.47 -13.76
C ASN A 26 -4.47 2.07 -13.59
N GLY A 27 -4.46 1.26 -14.63
CA GLY A 27 -5.02 -0.10 -14.66
C GLY A 27 -6.41 -0.17 -15.30
N ILE A 28 -6.75 -1.36 -15.82
CA ILE A 28 -8.07 -1.59 -16.43
C ILE A 28 -9.17 -1.44 -15.38
N PRO A 29 -10.34 -0.86 -15.74
CA PRO A 29 -11.44 -0.64 -14.79
C PRO A 29 -11.85 -1.91 -14.05
N GLU A 30 -11.90 -3.04 -14.74
CA GLU A 30 -12.27 -4.34 -14.17
C GLU A 30 -11.33 -4.76 -13.03
N CYS A 31 -10.01 -4.51 -13.18
CA CYS A 31 -9.03 -4.82 -12.16
C CYS A 31 -9.17 -3.90 -10.95
N ARG A 32 -9.34 -2.58 -11.17
CA ARG A 32 -9.57 -1.61 -10.10
C ARG A 32 -10.88 -1.90 -9.34
N GLN A 33 -11.94 -2.29 -10.03
CA GLN A 33 -13.21 -2.73 -9.43
C GLN A 33 -13.06 -4.05 -8.65
N ALA A 34 -12.25 -5.01 -9.13
CA ALA A 34 -11.95 -6.23 -8.38
C ALA A 34 -11.27 -5.92 -7.05
N VAL A 35 -10.36 -4.94 -7.03
CA VAL A 35 -9.73 -4.46 -5.79
C VAL A 35 -10.77 -3.90 -4.82
N THR A 36 -11.72 -3.08 -5.30
CA THR A 36 -12.75 -2.51 -4.40
C THR A 36 -13.71 -3.58 -3.87
N ARG A 37 -14.07 -4.59 -4.69
CA ARG A 37 -14.84 -5.75 -4.21
C ARG A 37 -14.09 -6.52 -3.12
N TRP A 38 -12.78 -6.72 -3.30
CA TRP A 38 -11.92 -7.38 -2.32
C TRP A 38 -11.86 -6.59 -0.99
N ILE A 39 -11.69 -5.25 -1.06
CA ILE A 39 -11.71 -4.36 0.12
C ILE A 39 -13.06 -4.47 0.84
N LYS A 40 -14.17 -4.42 0.08
CA LYS A 40 -15.52 -4.55 0.64
C LYS A 40 -15.73 -5.89 1.33
N LYS A 41 -15.33 -6.98 0.69
CA LYS A 41 -15.45 -8.34 1.25
C LYS A 41 -14.64 -8.48 2.54
N ARG A 42 -13.44 -7.92 2.59
CA ARG A 42 -12.48 -8.14 3.67
C ARG A 42 -12.67 -7.18 4.85
N TYR A 43 -12.94 -5.93 4.60
CA TYR A 43 -12.99 -4.87 5.61
C TYR A 43 -14.38 -4.24 5.78
N ASN A 44 -15.36 -4.65 4.98
CA ASN A 44 -16.71 -4.07 4.92
C ASN A 44 -16.71 -2.55 4.64
N VAL A 45 -15.77 -2.08 3.83
CA VAL A 45 -15.59 -0.67 3.47
C VAL A 45 -15.86 -0.48 1.98
N ASP A 46 -16.65 0.55 1.64
CA ASP A 46 -16.87 0.97 0.26
C ASP A 46 -15.82 2.00 -0.15
N ILE A 47 -15.15 1.74 -1.26
CA ILE A 47 -14.11 2.59 -1.84
C ILE A 47 -14.46 2.85 -3.32
N ASP A 48 -14.31 4.09 -3.75
CA ASP A 48 -14.40 4.45 -5.16
C ASP A 48 -13.20 3.86 -5.92
N PHE A 49 -13.48 3.06 -6.97
CA PHE A 49 -12.43 2.43 -7.76
C PHE A 49 -11.56 3.46 -8.53
N GLU A 50 -12.04 4.67 -8.74
CA GLU A 50 -11.24 5.75 -9.34
C GLU A 50 -10.05 6.17 -8.45
N ARG A 51 -10.09 5.85 -7.17
CA ARG A 51 -8.99 6.06 -6.22
C ARG A 51 -8.00 4.90 -6.16
N ILE A 52 -8.24 3.83 -6.91
CA ILE A 52 -7.34 2.68 -7.01
C ILE A 52 -6.45 2.85 -8.23
N ILE A 53 -5.14 2.65 -8.04
CA ILE A 53 -4.14 2.64 -9.11
C ILE A 53 -3.43 1.30 -9.09
N ILE A 54 -3.41 0.61 -10.23
CA ILE A 54 -2.66 -0.63 -10.43
C ILE A 54 -1.20 -0.27 -10.71
N MET A 55 -0.29 -0.93 -10.01
CA MET A 55 1.15 -0.65 -10.01
C MET A 55 1.97 -1.86 -10.46
N PRO A 56 3.15 -1.69 -11.03
CA PRO A 56 4.06 -2.80 -11.33
C PRO A 56 4.78 -3.30 -10.06
N GLY A 57 3.99 -3.90 -9.16
CA GLY A 57 4.40 -4.27 -7.79
C GLY A 57 4.23 -3.12 -6.81
N GLY A 58 4.63 -3.32 -5.54
CA GLY A 58 4.44 -2.32 -4.48
C GLY A 58 5.44 -1.15 -4.50
N LYS A 59 6.66 -1.35 -5.04
CA LYS A 59 7.74 -0.35 -4.97
C LYS A 59 7.39 1.03 -5.55
N PRO A 60 6.70 1.15 -6.71
CA PRO A 60 6.34 2.46 -7.24
C PRO A 60 5.46 3.26 -6.28
N THR A 61 4.54 2.62 -5.57
CA THR A 61 3.72 3.31 -4.56
C THR A 61 4.58 3.94 -3.46
N MET A 62 5.56 3.18 -2.93
CA MET A 62 6.50 3.69 -1.92
C MET A 62 7.27 4.90 -2.42
N SER A 63 7.84 4.78 -3.65
CA SER A 63 8.63 5.84 -4.27
C SER A 63 7.79 7.08 -4.58
N TYR A 64 6.62 6.90 -5.17
CA TYR A 64 5.76 8.03 -5.55
C TYR A 64 5.17 8.74 -4.33
N ALA A 65 4.79 8.01 -3.28
CA ALA A 65 4.34 8.62 -2.05
C ALA A 65 5.43 9.53 -1.46
N ILE A 66 6.66 9.03 -1.37
CA ILE A 66 7.77 9.84 -0.86
C ILE A 66 8.07 11.03 -1.79
N GLN A 67 8.05 10.85 -3.13
CA GLN A 67 8.26 11.95 -4.08
C GLN A 67 7.16 13.03 -4.01
N CYS A 68 5.92 12.65 -3.72
CA CYS A 68 4.82 13.62 -3.59
C CYS A 68 4.96 14.53 -2.36
N PHE A 69 5.61 14.06 -1.30
CA PHE A 69 5.67 14.74 0.00
C PHE A 69 7.11 15.10 0.44
N GLY A 70 8.10 14.56 -0.27
CA GLY A 70 9.51 14.74 0.05
C GLY A 70 10.12 15.92 -0.68
N GLU A 71 10.70 16.85 0.11
CA GLU A 71 11.50 17.98 -0.37
C GLU A 71 12.48 18.41 0.73
N PRO A 72 13.52 19.18 0.43
CA PRO A 72 14.41 19.74 1.45
C PRO A 72 13.62 20.55 2.48
N GLY A 73 13.77 20.17 3.76
CA GLY A 73 13.05 20.79 4.88
C GLY A 73 11.76 20.08 5.30
N ALA A 74 11.22 19.18 4.49
CA ALA A 74 10.14 18.29 4.91
C ALA A 74 10.67 17.14 5.78
N GLU A 75 9.86 16.71 6.73
CA GLU A 75 10.14 15.54 7.58
C GLU A 75 9.24 14.38 7.19
N ILE A 76 9.83 13.17 7.12
CA ILE A 76 9.13 11.92 6.87
C ILE A 76 9.39 10.97 8.02
N ILE A 77 8.33 10.60 8.75
CA ILE A 77 8.38 9.65 9.85
C ILE A 77 8.26 8.24 9.27
N HIS A 78 9.15 7.33 9.69
CA HIS A 78 9.15 5.96 9.20
C HIS A 78 9.70 4.97 10.24
N PRO A 79 9.38 3.65 10.15
CA PRO A 79 9.91 2.66 11.09
C PRO A 79 11.40 2.37 10.85
N THR A 80 12.08 1.97 11.92
CA THR A 80 13.40 1.35 11.86
C THR A 80 13.45 0.17 12.85
N PRO A 81 13.92 -1.03 12.44
CA PRO A 81 14.27 -1.41 11.08
C PRO A 81 13.07 -1.51 10.15
N ALA A 82 13.27 -1.21 8.86
CA ALA A 82 12.24 -1.29 7.84
C ALA A 82 12.81 -1.73 6.49
N PHE A 83 11.92 -1.90 5.51
CA PHE A 83 12.33 -2.21 4.14
C PHE A 83 13.16 -1.04 3.56
N PRO A 84 14.37 -1.28 3.02
CA PRO A 84 15.37 -0.22 2.76
C PRO A 84 14.94 0.90 1.81
N ILE A 85 13.95 0.67 0.95
CA ILE A 85 13.51 1.67 -0.03
C ILE A 85 12.99 2.95 0.63
N TYR A 86 12.39 2.85 1.81
CA TYR A 86 11.83 4.01 2.50
C TYR A 86 12.93 5.03 2.82
N GLU A 87 13.95 4.63 3.56
CA GLU A 87 15.08 5.50 3.89
C GLU A 87 15.81 5.99 2.64
N SER A 88 16.03 5.09 1.66
CA SER A 88 16.70 5.44 0.40
C SER A 88 15.96 6.53 -0.36
N MET A 89 14.63 6.46 -0.44
CA MET A 89 13.82 7.46 -1.14
C MET A 89 13.70 8.76 -0.36
N ILE A 90 13.60 8.70 0.96
CA ILE A 90 13.63 9.89 1.83
C ILE A 90 14.93 10.67 1.59
N ASN A 91 16.07 9.99 1.64
CA ASN A 91 17.37 10.60 1.37
C ASN A 91 17.48 11.15 -0.06
N TYR A 92 16.93 10.42 -1.05
CA TYR A 92 16.94 10.85 -2.45
C TYR A 92 16.18 12.17 -2.67
N THR A 93 15.07 12.41 -1.96
CA THR A 93 14.31 13.66 -2.05
C THR A 93 14.94 14.82 -1.27
N GLY A 94 15.97 14.57 -0.49
CA GLY A 94 16.58 15.56 0.41
C GLY A 94 15.75 15.88 1.66
N SER A 95 14.73 15.07 1.94
CA SER A 95 13.89 15.20 3.14
C SER A 95 14.64 14.75 4.39
N THR A 96 14.20 15.22 5.54
CA THR A 96 14.69 14.78 6.83
C THR A 96 14.04 13.44 7.19
N SER A 97 14.85 12.41 7.40
CA SER A 97 14.43 11.11 7.92
C SER A 97 14.19 11.23 9.42
N VAL A 98 12.98 10.86 9.88
CA VAL A 98 12.59 10.84 11.29
C VAL A 98 12.17 9.42 11.67
N PRO A 99 13.12 8.57 12.12
CA PRO A 99 12.82 7.18 12.43
C PRO A 99 12.10 7.04 13.78
N TYR A 100 11.11 6.14 13.84
CA TYR A 100 10.67 5.56 15.10
C TYR A 100 11.23 4.15 15.26
N ASP A 101 11.94 3.93 16.37
CA ASP A 101 12.72 2.70 16.58
C ASP A 101 11.83 1.59 17.17
N LEU A 102 11.60 0.54 16.41
CA LEU A 102 10.84 -0.63 16.85
C LEU A 102 11.60 -1.48 17.86
N THR A 103 12.94 -1.37 17.91
CA THR A 103 13.77 -2.18 18.82
C THR A 103 13.68 -1.72 20.28
N GLU A 104 13.18 -0.53 20.53
CA GLU A 104 12.91 -0.04 21.88
C GLU A 104 11.77 -0.82 22.58
N ASN A 105 10.92 -1.48 21.80
CA ASN A 105 9.86 -2.36 22.29
C ASN A 105 10.29 -3.82 22.14
N LYS A 106 10.15 -4.63 23.20
CA LYS A 106 10.51 -6.06 23.21
C LYS A 106 9.77 -6.86 22.11
N ASP A 107 8.54 -6.44 21.78
CA ASP A 107 7.71 -7.06 20.75
C ASP A 107 7.97 -6.49 19.35
N LEU A 108 8.94 -5.59 19.21
CA LEU A 108 9.27 -4.90 17.95
C LEU A 108 8.06 -4.18 17.32
N LYS A 109 7.11 -3.74 18.15
CA LYS A 109 5.92 -2.99 17.73
C LYS A 109 6.15 -1.50 17.89
N PHE A 110 5.44 -0.69 17.12
CA PHE A 110 5.46 0.74 17.35
C PHE A 110 4.64 1.12 18.59
N ASP A 111 5.04 2.22 19.20
CA ASP A 111 4.29 2.93 20.23
C ASP A 111 3.56 4.12 19.58
N PRO A 112 2.21 4.15 19.55
CA PRO A 112 1.47 5.22 18.91
C PRO A 112 1.72 6.60 19.53
N ASP A 113 1.88 6.69 20.85
CA ASP A 113 2.15 7.96 21.53
C ASP A 113 3.54 8.49 21.17
N LYS A 114 4.52 7.60 21.04
CA LYS A 114 5.85 7.96 20.57
C LYS A 114 5.82 8.50 19.13
N ILE A 115 5.12 7.83 18.22
CA ILE A 115 4.97 8.31 16.84
C ILE A 115 4.33 9.70 16.80
N LEU A 116 3.24 9.89 17.57
CA LEU A 116 2.55 11.19 17.63
C LEU A 116 3.46 12.30 18.19
N SER A 117 4.34 11.98 19.14
CA SER A 117 5.30 12.94 19.69
C SER A 117 6.40 13.39 18.72
N LEU A 118 6.65 12.62 17.66
CA LEU A 118 7.61 12.96 16.60
C LEU A 118 7.05 13.94 15.57
N ILE A 119 5.74 14.16 15.54
CA ILE A 119 5.10 15.04 14.55
C ILE A 119 5.41 16.50 14.85
N THR A 120 5.92 17.21 13.85
CA THR A 120 6.17 18.66 13.87
C THR A 120 5.40 19.34 12.73
N ASP A 121 5.44 20.65 12.66
CA ASP A 121 4.87 21.44 11.56
C ASP A 121 5.55 21.15 10.20
N LYS A 122 6.73 20.51 10.20
CA LYS A 122 7.47 20.11 9.01
C LYS A 122 7.14 18.71 8.54
N THR A 123 6.48 17.90 9.37
CA THR A 123 6.12 16.52 9.03
C THR A 123 5.11 16.53 7.87
N ARG A 124 5.39 15.79 6.80
CA ARG A 124 4.54 15.67 5.61
C ARG A 124 3.98 14.28 5.41
N LEU A 125 4.76 13.27 5.76
CA LEU A 125 4.39 11.87 5.54
C LEU A 125 4.74 11.03 6.77
N LEU A 126 3.80 10.18 7.18
CA LEU A 126 4.00 9.11 8.14
C LEU A 126 3.90 7.77 7.41
N VAL A 127 4.98 6.98 7.44
CA VAL A 127 5.02 5.63 6.89
C VAL A 127 4.77 4.61 7.99
N LEU A 128 3.79 3.75 7.77
CA LEU A 128 3.48 2.61 8.63
C LEU A 128 3.59 1.33 7.82
N ILE A 129 4.20 0.30 8.38
CA ILE A 129 4.33 -1.02 7.74
C ILE A 129 3.74 -2.04 8.71
N ASN A 130 2.59 -2.61 8.35
CA ASN A 130 1.91 -3.58 9.21
C ASN A 130 1.28 -4.72 8.40
N PRO A 131 1.69 -5.97 8.62
CA PRO A 131 2.86 -6.43 9.39
C PRO A 131 4.19 -5.90 8.88
N ASN A 132 5.15 -5.68 9.78
CA ASN A 132 6.42 -5.06 9.43
C ASN A 132 7.42 -6.01 8.76
N ASN A 133 8.16 -5.50 7.81
CA ASN A 133 9.33 -6.15 7.21
C ASN A 133 10.59 -5.32 7.57
N PRO A 134 11.60 -5.88 8.29
CA PRO A 134 11.92 -7.31 8.42
C PRO A 134 11.45 -7.97 9.72
N THR A 135 10.90 -7.24 10.69
CA THR A 135 10.70 -7.75 12.05
C THR A 135 9.60 -8.81 12.17
N GLY A 136 8.65 -8.85 11.22
CA GLY A 136 7.46 -9.69 11.32
C GLY A 136 6.48 -9.24 12.41
N SER A 137 6.73 -8.12 13.07
CA SER A 137 5.84 -7.60 14.10
C SER A 137 4.50 -7.19 13.53
N PHE A 138 3.46 -7.37 14.33
CA PHE A 138 2.09 -7.07 14.00
C PHE A 138 1.50 -6.11 15.03
N VAL A 139 0.95 -5.00 14.59
CA VAL A 139 0.31 -4.00 15.44
C VAL A 139 -1.18 -4.28 15.49
N GLU A 140 -1.74 -4.27 16.70
CA GLU A 140 -3.13 -4.59 16.92
C GLU A 140 -4.05 -3.37 16.73
N LYS A 141 -5.33 -3.64 16.53
CA LYS A 141 -6.34 -2.58 16.30
C LYS A 141 -6.31 -1.49 17.36
N LYS A 142 -6.14 -1.83 18.64
CA LYS A 142 -6.12 -0.86 19.74
C LYS A 142 -5.03 0.22 19.57
N ASP A 143 -3.85 -0.16 19.07
CA ASP A 143 -2.73 0.76 18.86
C ASP A 143 -2.96 1.62 17.61
N ILE A 144 -3.57 1.03 16.58
CA ILE A 144 -4.03 1.77 15.40
C ILE A 144 -5.13 2.77 15.75
N ASP A 145 -6.09 2.41 16.63
CA ASP A 145 -7.15 3.31 17.11
C ASP A 145 -6.56 4.56 17.79
N VAL A 146 -5.58 4.37 18.68
CA VAL A 146 -4.89 5.47 19.37
C VAL A 146 -4.16 6.37 18.37
N LEU A 147 -3.42 5.76 17.44
CA LEU A 147 -2.70 6.51 16.42
C LEU A 147 -3.65 7.29 15.50
N ALA A 148 -4.72 6.65 15.03
CA ALA A 148 -5.72 7.28 14.17
C ALA A 148 -6.40 8.46 14.85
N ASP A 149 -6.74 8.32 16.13
CA ASP A 149 -7.36 9.40 16.91
C ASP A 149 -6.39 10.57 17.11
N GLY A 150 -5.13 10.29 17.46
CA GLY A 150 -4.08 11.29 17.58
C GLY A 150 -3.83 12.04 16.29
N LEU A 151 -3.80 11.34 15.15
CA LEU A 151 -3.57 11.93 13.83
C LEU A 151 -4.66 12.93 13.41
N LYS A 152 -5.87 12.89 13.98
CA LYS A 152 -6.91 13.92 13.72
C LYS A 152 -6.45 15.33 14.08
N LYS A 153 -5.54 15.46 15.05
CA LYS A 153 -4.95 16.73 15.48
C LYS A 153 -3.86 17.25 14.53
N HIS A 154 -3.42 16.41 13.58
CA HIS A 154 -2.33 16.69 12.64
C HIS A 154 -2.80 16.56 11.18
N PRO A 155 -3.73 17.43 10.70
CA PRO A 155 -4.36 17.29 9.39
C PRO A 155 -3.39 17.50 8.21
N HIS A 156 -2.20 18.06 8.47
CA HIS A 156 -1.15 18.28 7.47
C HIS A 156 -0.31 17.05 7.18
N VAL A 157 -0.43 15.97 7.98
CA VAL A 157 0.34 14.74 7.82
C VAL A 157 -0.43 13.74 6.98
N THR A 158 0.15 13.32 5.87
CA THR A 158 -0.35 12.20 5.05
C THR A 158 0.14 10.88 5.61
N ILE A 159 -0.67 9.83 5.45
CA ILE A 159 -0.38 8.48 5.96
C ILE A 159 -0.11 7.58 4.76
N LEU A 160 1.03 6.89 4.76
CA LEU A 160 1.30 5.74 3.89
C LEU A 160 1.23 4.47 4.72
N SER A 161 0.17 3.69 4.53
CA SER A 161 -0.02 2.38 5.15
C SER A 161 0.42 1.29 4.18
N ASP A 162 1.58 0.68 4.45
CA ASP A 162 2.07 -0.49 3.72
C ASP A 162 1.47 -1.75 4.35
N GLU A 163 0.46 -2.29 3.67
CA GLU A 163 -0.32 -3.45 4.11
C GLU A 163 -0.02 -4.70 3.27
N ILE A 164 1.11 -4.73 2.54
CA ILE A 164 1.46 -5.81 1.59
C ILE A 164 1.48 -7.22 2.23
N TYR A 165 1.61 -7.31 3.54
CA TYR A 165 1.58 -8.55 4.31
C TYR A 165 0.24 -8.79 5.03
N SER A 166 -0.81 -8.06 4.69
CA SER A 166 -2.15 -8.08 5.32
C SER A 166 -2.77 -9.48 5.43
N ARG A 167 -2.40 -10.42 4.54
CA ARG A 167 -2.86 -11.81 4.54
C ARG A 167 -1.91 -12.79 5.23
N GLN A 168 -0.77 -12.33 5.72
CA GLN A 168 0.21 -13.15 6.44
C GLN A 168 0.12 -12.89 7.94
N ILE A 169 -1.08 -13.02 8.48
CA ILE A 169 -1.41 -12.87 9.90
C ILE A 169 -1.87 -14.22 10.41
N PHE A 170 -1.35 -14.60 11.57
CA PHE A 170 -1.56 -15.90 12.17
C PHE A 170 -2.39 -15.80 13.45
N ASP A 171 -2.70 -16.93 14.05
CA ASP A 171 -3.38 -17.04 15.36
C ASP A 171 -4.80 -16.45 15.38
N GLY A 172 -5.49 -16.46 14.23
CA GLY A 172 -6.86 -15.95 14.12
C GLY A 172 -7.02 -14.44 14.32
N LYS A 173 -5.90 -13.69 14.25
CA LYS A 173 -5.94 -12.22 14.36
C LYS A 173 -6.47 -11.59 13.08
N GLU A 174 -7.13 -10.45 13.23
CA GLU A 174 -7.63 -9.65 12.12
C GLU A 174 -6.67 -8.51 11.80
N MET A 175 -6.49 -8.20 10.51
CA MET A 175 -5.70 -7.07 10.06
C MET A 175 -6.42 -5.75 10.35
N PRO A 176 -5.88 -4.89 11.21
CA PRO A 176 -6.39 -3.53 11.34
C PRO A 176 -5.92 -2.69 10.15
N THR A 177 -6.85 -2.14 9.40
CA THR A 177 -6.58 -1.30 8.24
C THR A 177 -7.01 0.14 8.49
N PHE A 178 -6.28 1.10 7.91
CA PHE A 178 -6.67 2.51 7.95
C PHE A 178 -7.91 2.82 7.10
N PHE A 179 -8.39 1.92 6.26
CA PHE A 179 -9.68 2.08 5.58
C PHE A 179 -10.87 2.23 6.55
N ASN A 180 -10.75 1.72 7.77
CA ASN A 180 -11.80 1.80 8.80
C ASN A 180 -11.94 3.20 9.44
N TYR A 181 -11.10 4.17 9.07
CA TYR A 181 -11.11 5.54 9.58
C TYR A 181 -11.45 6.52 8.46
N PRO A 182 -12.76 6.72 8.16
CA PRO A 182 -13.21 7.52 7.01
C PRO A 182 -12.69 8.96 7.04
N GLU A 183 -12.49 9.54 8.21
CA GLU A 183 -11.98 10.89 8.42
C GLU A 183 -10.49 11.07 8.01
N LEU A 184 -9.75 9.96 7.87
CA LEU A 184 -8.36 9.99 7.44
C LEU A 184 -8.18 9.72 5.94
N ARG A 185 -9.23 9.25 5.23
CA ARG A 185 -9.12 8.75 3.85
C ARG A 185 -8.67 9.80 2.84
N GLU A 186 -8.94 11.10 3.09
CA GLU A 186 -8.50 12.17 2.19
C GLU A 186 -7.00 12.49 2.29
N ARG A 187 -6.28 11.80 3.17
CA ARG A 187 -4.82 11.87 3.33
C ARG A 187 -4.21 10.49 3.62
N LEU A 188 -4.90 9.44 3.19
CA LEU A 188 -4.48 8.05 3.31
C LEU A 188 -4.02 7.51 1.96
N ILE A 189 -2.83 6.93 1.93
CA ILE A 189 -2.32 6.09 0.85
C ILE A 189 -2.22 4.68 1.43
N VAL A 190 -2.82 3.70 0.77
CA VAL A 190 -2.65 2.28 1.12
C VAL A 190 -1.89 1.58 0.02
N LEU A 191 -0.85 0.83 0.39
CA LEU A 191 -0.11 -0.04 -0.49
C LEU A 191 -0.46 -1.48 -0.16
N GLU A 192 -0.87 -2.22 -1.19
CA GLU A 192 -1.17 -3.64 -1.11
C GLU A 192 -0.86 -4.30 -2.47
N GLY A 193 -1.07 -5.60 -2.63
CA GLY A 193 -0.89 -6.26 -3.92
C GLY A 193 -0.85 -7.77 -3.84
N TRP A 194 -0.59 -8.36 -4.98
CA TRP A 194 -0.65 -9.80 -5.17
C TRP A 194 0.65 -10.54 -4.85
N SER A 195 1.77 -9.80 -4.77
CA SER A 195 3.11 -10.37 -4.66
C SER A 195 3.26 -11.40 -3.54
N LYS A 196 2.70 -11.10 -2.36
CA LYS A 196 2.90 -11.92 -1.15
C LYS A 196 1.74 -12.88 -0.93
N ALA A 197 0.52 -12.36 -0.92
CA ALA A 197 -0.67 -13.14 -0.64
C ALA A 197 -0.93 -14.27 -1.66
N TYR A 198 -0.54 -14.06 -2.93
CA TYR A 198 -0.84 -15.00 -4.02
C TYR A 198 0.41 -15.62 -4.66
N SER A 199 1.58 -15.50 -4.02
CA SER A 199 2.86 -16.00 -4.58
C SER A 199 3.15 -15.45 -5.98
N MET A 200 2.89 -14.14 -6.20
CA MET A 200 2.99 -13.47 -7.49
C MET A 200 4.13 -12.45 -7.56
N THR A 201 5.26 -12.69 -6.88
CA THR A 201 6.37 -11.72 -6.81
C THR A 201 6.94 -11.36 -8.20
N GLY A 202 7.06 -12.35 -9.09
CA GLY A 202 7.57 -12.19 -10.45
C GLY A 202 6.57 -11.58 -11.45
N TRP A 203 5.27 -11.55 -11.12
CA TRP A 203 4.23 -10.98 -11.99
C TRP A 203 4.24 -9.46 -12.04
N ARG A 204 4.91 -8.83 -11.09
CA ARG A 204 5.00 -7.38 -10.96
C ARG A 204 3.63 -6.71 -10.95
N LEU A 205 2.76 -7.16 -10.06
CA LEU A 205 1.39 -6.66 -9.91
C LEU A 205 1.14 -6.23 -8.46
N GLY A 206 0.74 -4.99 -8.28
CA GLY A 206 0.37 -4.37 -7.02
C GLY A 206 -0.75 -3.37 -7.24
N TRP A 207 -1.33 -2.87 -6.16
CA TRP A 207 -2.29 -1.79 -6.22
C TRP A 207 -2.09 -0.84 -5.04
N SER A 208 -2.58 0.35 -5.21
CA SER A 208 -2.59 1.38 -4.17
C SER A 208 -3.88 2.19 -4.21
N PHE A 209 -4.31 2.61 -3.04
CA PHE A 209 -5.37 3.58 -2.85
C PHE A 209 -4.74 4.96 -2.60
N TRP A 210 -5.33 6.00 -3.17
CA TRP A 210 -4.82 7.36 -3.07
C TRP A 210 -5.92 8.37 -2.69
N PRO A 211 -5.55 9.47 -1.99
CA PRO A 211 -6.41 10.63 -1.86
C PRO A 211 -6.85 11.14 -3.23
N GLN A 212 -8.11 11.53 -3.38
CA GLN A 212 -8.68 11.90 -4.68
C GLN A 212 -7.85 12.98 -5.40
N HIS A 213 -7.38 13.97 -4.68
CA HIS A 213 -6.59 15.09 -5.24
C HIS A 213 -5.20 14.68 -5.74
N LEU A 214 -4.69 13.51 -5.35
CA LEU A 214 -3.37 13.00 -5.79
C LEU A 214 -3.46 12.03 -6.97
N VAL A 215 -4.62 11.44 -7.24
CA VAL A 215 -4.78 10.37 -8.26
C VAL A 215 -4.23 10.80 -9.61
N GLU A 216 -4.58 12.00 -10.09
CA GLU A 216 -4.12 12.50 -11.39
C GLU A 216 -2.60 12.71 -11.43
N HIS A 217 -2.02 13.24 -10.36
CA HIS A 217 -0.57 13.48 -10.25
C HIS A 217 0.22 12.17 -10.25
N VAL A 218 -0.25 11.18 -9.48
CA VAL A 218 0.37 9.86 -9.43
C VAL A 218 0.23 9.13 -10.77
N ASN A 219 -0.91 9.27 -11.44
CA ASN A 219 -1.11 8.72 -12.77
C ASN A 219 -0.13 9.33 -13.81
N LYS A 220 0.16 10.64 -13.72
CA LYS A 220 1.20 11.28 -14.54
C LYS A 220 2.59 10.72 -14.28
N LEU A 221 2.95 10.47 -13.01
CA LEU A 221 4.21 9.81 -12.66
C LEU A 221 4.28 8.40 -13.27
N LEU A 222 3.18 7.64 -13.17
CA LEU A 222 3.11 6.28 -13.70
C LEU A 222 3.22 6.25 -15.24
N ILE A 223 2.51 7.13 -15.95
CA ILE A 223 2.60 7.25 -17.42
C ILE A 223 4.06 7.50 -17.85
N ASN A 224 4.75 8.43 -17.19
CA ASN A 224 6.09 8.85 -17.59
C ASN A 224 7.19 7.88 -17.15
N SER A 225 6.93 6.97 -16.22
CA SER A 225 7.92 6.01 -15.71
C SER A 225 7.76 4.59 -16.25
N VAL A 226 6.52 4.11 -16.43
CA VAL A 226 6.25 2.70 -16.79
C VAL A 226 5.17 2.51 -17.85
N SER A 227 4.49 3.57 -18.29
CA SER A 227 3.36 3.58 -19.22
C SER A 227 2.10 2.93 -18.66
N CYS A 228 2.07 1.60 -18.55
CA CYS A 228 1.00 0.83 -17.91
C CYS A 228 1.51 -0.50 -17.36
N VAL A 229 0.72 -1.14 -16.52
CA VAL A 229 1.00 -2.50 -16.06
C VAL A 229 0.56 -3.53 -17.10
N ASN A 230 1.28 -4.64 -17.21
CA ASN A 230 0.98 -5.74 -18.12
C ASN A 230 -0.49 -6.14 -18.06
N ALA A 231 -1.18 -6.13 -19.21
CA ALA A 231 -2.61 -6.39 -19.30
C ALA A 231 -2.97 -7.82 -18.83
N ALA A 232 -2.28 -8.84 -19.30
CA ALA A 232 -2.55 -10.23 -18.93
C ALA A 232 -2.34 -10.47 -17.42
N ALA A 233 -1.36 -9.79 -16.81
CA ALA A 233 -1.17 -9.84 -15.35
C ALA A 233 -2.35 -9.23 -14.60
N GLN A 234 -2.99 -8.18 -15.13
CA GLN A 234 -4.18 -7.59 -14.49
C GLN A 234 -5.38 -8.54 -14.51
N PHE A 235 -5.61 -9.27 -15.61
CA PHE A 235 -6.64 -10.31 -15.66
C PHE A 235 -6.36 -11.47 -14.70
N ALA A 236 -5.10 -11.86 -14.56
CA ALA A 236 -4.68 -12.81 -13.52
C ALA A 236 -4.96 -12.27 -12.11
N GLY A 237 -4.71 -10.98 -11.89
CA GLY A 237 -4.99 -10.30 -10.64
C GLY A 237 -6.49 -10.30 -10.28
N ILE A 238 -7.36 -10.08 -11.25
CA ILE A 238 -8.81 -10.18 -11.07
C ILE A 238 -9.18 -11.60 -10.60
N ALA A 239 -8.69 -12.62 -11.31
CA ALA A 239 -8.96 -14.02 -10.97
C ALA A 239 -8.45 -14.39 -9.58
N ALA A 240 -7.34 -13.78 -9.13
CA ALA A 240 -6.82 -13.99 -7.77
C ALA A 240 -7.72 -13.38 -6.70
N LEU A 241 -8.25 -12.17 -6.91
CA LEU A 241 -9.09 -11.46 -5.93
C LEU A 241 -10.50 -12.03 -5.86
N ASP A 242 -11.09 -12.40 -7.01
CA ASP A 242 -12.45 -12.93 -7.10
C ASP A 242 -12.50 -14.46 -6.90
N GLY A 243 -11.34 -15.12 -6.84
CA GLY A 243 -11.20 -16.56 -6.66
C GLY A 243 -11.34 -17.04 -5.22
N PRO A 244 -11.04 -18.33 -4.99
CA PRO A 244 -11.10 -18.91 -3.64
C PRO A 244 -10.06 -18.28 -2.70
N ASP A 245 -10.42 -18.12 -1.42
CA ASP A 245 -9.54 -17.55 -0.38
C ASP A 245 -8.59 -18.59 0.27
N ASP A 246 -8.71 -19.85 -0.09
CA ASP A 246 -8.01 -21.01 0.49
C ASP A 246 -6.72 -21.41 -0.26
N SER A 247 -6.21 -20.53 -1.10
CA SER A 247 -5.03 -20.77 -1.94
C SER A 247 -3.73 -20.20 -1.33
#